data_4588ab75864d80531e3f8491bf802d45
#
_entry.id   4588ab75864d80531e3f8491bf802d45
#
_cell.length_a   1.000
_cell.length_b   1.000
_cell.length_c   1.000
_cell.angle_alpha   90.00
_cell.angle_beta   90.00
_cell.angle_gamma   90.00
#
_symmetry.space_group_name_H-M   'P 1'
#
loop_
_entity.id
_entity.type
_entity.pdbx_description
1 polymer ?
#
loop_
_entity_poly.entity_id
_entity_poly.type
_entity_poly.pdbx_seq_one_letter_code
_entity_poly.pdbx_strand_id
1 'polypeptide(L)'
;MPDAILELVSHVNRADGPVLIAAVGNQDEELASEPHRHARGQLFGSLRGLLSVGVEDAVWVVPAIHAVWLPPHQLHSGRSHGPFHGWSVYVAEPACAELSQRPCAIRTSGLLREAVLRAAGWGWQQGVPTTQPVQPGPSADQARAHVMAVILDEIRTLPVEPLGLPLPADPRLQRIARALIADPADARDLDAWARWAAVSSRTLSRRFVSETGFSFTAWRQRARLMRSLEMLAAGAPVTNIALDLGYATASAFIGLFRR
;
A
#
# COMPACT_ATOMS: atom_id res chain seq x y z
N MET A 1 4.82 23.89 -3.12
CA MET A 1 4.51 22.47 -2.87
C MET A 1 3.18 22.02 -3.51
N PRO A 2 2.06 22.81 -3.56
CA PRO A 2 0.84 22.36 -4.24
C PRO A 2 0.99 22.09 -5.74
N ASP A 3 1.81 22.89 -6.45
CA ASP A 3 1.94 22.82 -7.90
C ASP A 3 2.60 21.54 -8.41
N ALA A 4 3.62 21.03 -7.73
CA ALA A 4 4.33 19.80 -8.14
C ALA A 4 3.44 18.54 -7.99
N ILE A 5 2.54 18.51 -7.01
CA ILE A 5 1.58 17.42 -6.83
C ILE A 5 0.50 17.49 -7.91
N LEU A 6 -0.03 18.68 -8.20
CA LEU A 6 -1.01 18.90 -9.26
C LEU A 6 -0.45 18.53 -10.64
N GLU A 7 0.81 18.85 -10.88
CA GLU A 7 1.50 18.52 -12.12
C GLU A 7 1.73 17.01 -12.24
N LEU A 8 2.17 16.34 -11.18
CA LEU A 8 2.28 14.89 -11.12
C LEU A 8 0.92 14.24 -11.40
N VAL A 9 -0.15 14.70 -10.75
CA VAL A 9 -1.52 14.19 -10.96
C VAL A 9 -1.97 14.36 -12.42
N SER A 10 -1.62 15.47 -13.07
CA SER A 10 -1.96 15.68 -14.48
C SER A 10 -1.29 14.66 -15.41
N HIS A 11 -0.06 14.23 -15.09
CA HIS A 11 0.70 13.30 -15.92
C HIS A 11 0.38 11.82 -15.64
N VAL A 12 0.01 11.48 -14.41
CA VAL A 12 -0.43 10.10 -14.08
C VAL A 12 -1.75 9.75 -14.75
N ASN A 13 -2.56 10.75 -15.10
CA ASN A 13 -3.83 10.55 -15.80
C ASN A 13 -3.68 10.52 -17.35
N ARG A 14 -2.47 10.73 -17.89
CA ARG A 14 -2.24 10.71 -19.32
C ARG A 14 -1.75 9.34 -19.77
N ALA A 15 -2.34 8.83 -20.84
CA ALA A 15 -1.88 7.59 -21.48
C ALA A 15 -0.57 7.79 -22.25
N ASP A 16 -0.34 9.02 -22.75
CA ASP A 16 0.88 9.44 -23.44
C ASP A 16 1.97 9.91 -22.47
N GLY A 17 3.21 10.00 -22.94
CA GLY A 17 4.35 10.47 -22.15
C GLY A 17 5.35 9.36 -21.82
N PRO A 18 6.25 9.57 -20.85
CA PRO A 18 7.33 8.63 -20.56
C PRO A 18 6.79 7.28 -20.07
N VAL A 19 7.50 6.20 -20.41
CA VAL A 19 7.15 4.82 -19.99
C VAL A 19 7.08 4.72 -18.47
N LEU A 20 7.95 5.44 -17.76
CA LEU A 20 8.04 5.41 -16.31
C LEU A 20 8.26 6.80 -15.75
N ILE A 21 7.54 7.12 -14.67
CA ILE A 21 7.71 8.32 -13.86
C ILE A 21 8.01 7.86 -12.44
N ALA A 22 9.12 8.33 -11.86
CA ALA A 22 9.44 8.05 -10.47
C ALA A 22 9.43 9.36 -9.66
N ALA A 23 8.89 9.30 -8.46
CA ALA A 23 8.81 10.42 -7.53
C ALA A 23 9.18 9.99 -6.11
N VAL A 24 9.80 10.89 -5.37
CA VAL A 24 10.10 10.75 -3.95
C VAL A 24 9.42 11.90 -3.22
N GLY A 25 8.72 11.59 -2.14
CA GLY A 25 8.03 12.56 -1.31
C GLY A 25 8.41 12.44 0.15
N ASN A 26 8.46 13.58 0.83
CA ASN A 26 8.69 13.68 2.27
C ASN A 26 7.54 14.45 2.91
N GLN A 27 7.03 13.95 4.02
CA GLN A 27 5.89 14.54 4.73
C GLN A 27 6.12 14.41 6.23
N ASP A 28 5.94 15.50 6.96
CA ASP A 28 6.09 15.53 8.41
C ASP A 28 4.76 15.20 9.12
N GLU A 29 3.64 15.35 8.44
CA GLU A 29 2.30 15.09 8.95
C GLU A 29 1.64 13.92 8.21
N GLU A 30 0.61 13.37 8.82
CA GLU A 30 -0.22 12.34 8.20
C GLU A 30 -0.91 12.90 6.94
N LEU A 31 -0.81 12.18 5.83
CA LEU A 31 -1.52 12.48 4.60
C LEU A 31 -2.42 11.31 4.21
N ALA A 32 -3.66 11.62 3.87
CA ALA A 32 -4.59 10.67 3.30
C ALA A 32 -5.08 11.18 1.93
N SER A 33 -5.21 10.28 0.97
CA SER A 33 -5.86 10.55 -0.30
C SER A 33 -7.27 9.98 -0.32
N GLU A 34 -8.21 10.74 -0.89
CA GLU A 34 -9.51 10.20 -1.23
C GLU A 34 -9.38 9.05 -2.25
N PRO A 35 -10.35 8.14 -2.31
CA PRO A 35 -10.38 7.09 -3.33
C PRO A 35 -10.32 7.69 -4.74
N HIS A 36 -9.30 7.29 -5.50
CA HIS A 36 -9.06 7.77 -6.86
C HIS A 36 -8.51 6.66 -7.75
N ARG A 37 -8.45 6.92 -9.04
CA ARG A 37 -7.84 6.04 -10.04
C ARG A 37 -7.10 6.88 -11.08
N HIS A 38 -6.12 6.28 -11.72
CA HIS A 38 -5.37 6.90 -12.81
C HIS A 38 -5.02 5.88 -13.88
N ALA A 39 -4.65 6.36 -15.09
CA ALA A 39 -4.39 5.53 -16.25
C ALA A 39 -3.11 4.70 -16.16
N ARG A 40 -2.19 5.04 -15.26
CA ARG A 40 -0.91 4.34 -15.11
C ARG A 40 -0.98 3.31 -14.00
N GLY A 41 -0.22 2.21 -14.14
CA GLY A 41 0.07 1.35 -13.00
C GLY A 41 0.93 2.10 -11.98
N GLN A 42 0.78 1.81 -10.70
CA GLN A 42 1.56 2.45 -9.64
C GLN A 42 2.19 1.41 -8.72
N LEU A 43 3.50 1.54 -8.53
CA LEU A 43 4.18 0.89 -7.42
C LEU A 43 4.55 1.97 -6.42
N PHE A 44 4.16 1.81 -5.16
CA PHE A 44 4.64 2.73 -4.14
C PHE A 44 5.00 2.04 -2.84
N GLY A 45 6.00 2.63 -2.18
CA GLY A 45 6.59 2.10 -0.97
C GLY A 45 7.14 3.20 -0.08
N SER A 46 7.70 2.78 1.03
CA SER A 46 8.24 3.64 2.07
C SER A 46 9.75 3.47 2.19
N LEU A 47 10.46 4.57 2.42
CA LEU A 47 11.85 4.59 2.90
C LEU A 47 11.87 4.73 4.43
N ARG A 48 10.88 5.46 4.98
CA ARG A 48 10.69 5.67 6.41
C ARG A 48 9.20 5.91 6.69
N GLY A 49 8.73 5.43 7.82
CA GLY A 49 7.33 5.53 8.22
C GLY A 49 6.50 4.35 7.67
N LEU A 50 5.21 4.49 7.72
CA LEU A 50 4.26 3.46 7.35
C LEU A 50 3.20 4.03 6.40
N LEU A 51 2.81 3.24 5.42
CA LEU A 51 1.74 3.55 4.47
C LEU A 51 0.65 2.49 4.55
N SER A 52 -0.60 2.91 4.58
CA SER A 52 -1.74 2.03 4.34
C SER A 52 -2.32 2.30 2.97
N VAL A 53 -2.69 1.24 2.26
CA VAL A 53 -3.29 1.28 0.92
C VAL A 53 -4.59 0.52 0.95
N GLY A 54 -5.69 1.20 0.62
CA GLY A 54 -7.00 0.60 0.48
C GLY A 54 -7.39 0.45 -0.98
N VAL A 55 -7.93 -0.72 -1.33
CA VAL A 55 -8.65 -0.98 -2.58
C VAL A 55 -10.03 -1.55 -2.25
N GLU A 56 -10.84 -1.84 -3.27
CA GLU A 56 -12.22 -2.32 -3.07
C GLU A 56 -12.29 -3.59 -2.22
N ASP A 57 -11.39 -4.55 -2.48
CA ASP A 57 -11.39 -5.91 -1.94
C ASP A 57 -10.24 -6.22 -0.97
N ALA A 58 -9.39 -5.25 -0.64
CA ALA A 58 -8.29 -5.45 0.31
C ALA A 58 -7.76 -4.14 0.91
N VAL A 59 -7.05 -4.30 2.03
CA VAL A 59 -6.24 -3.24 2.64
C VAL A 59 -4.83 -3.79 2.89
N TRP A 60 -3.80 -3.00 2.60
CA TRP A 60 -2.40 -3.29 2.92
C TRP A 60 -1.85 -2.27 3.89
N VAL A 61 -1.04 -2.73 4.81
CA VAL A 61 -0.14 -1.90 5.61
C VAL A 61 1.28 -2.21 5.15
N VAL A 62 1.98 -1.20 4.67
CA VAL A 62 3.21 -1.31 3.89
C VAL A 62 4.39 -0.75 4.68
N PRO A 63 5.17 -1.60 5.39
CA PRO A 63 6.41 -1.17 6.02
C PRO A 63 7.51 -0.92 4.98
N ALA A 64 8.58 -0.23 5.40
CA ALA A 64 9.66 0.25 4.52
C ALA A 64 10.39 -0.82 3.67
N ILE A 65 10.22 -2.10 3.99
CA ILE A 65 10.79 -3.22 3.22
C ILE A 65 9.84 -3.79 2.16
N HIS A 66 8.67 -3.19 2.01
CA HIS A 66 7.66 -3.63 1.06
C HIS A 66 7.14 -2.47 0.21
N ALA A 67 6.54 -2.81 -0.91
CA ALA A 67 5.82 -1.89 -1.78
C ALA A 67 4.51 -2.53 -2.24
N VAL A 68 3.52 -1.71 -2.60
CA VAL A 68 2.27 -2.17 -3.20
C VAL A 68 2.26 -1.81 -4.66
N TRP A 69 2.00 -2.81 -5.49
CA TRP A 69 1.69 -2.66 -6.90
C TRP A 69 0.18 -2.53 -7.10
N LEU A 70 -0.21 -1.52 -7.84
CA LEU A 70 -1.58 -1.26 -8.30
C LEU A 70 -1.58 -1.23 -9.81
N PRO A 71 -2.37 -2.08 -10.49
CA PRO A 71 -2.48 -2.04 -11.95
C PRO A 71 -3.18 -0.75 -12.43
N PRO A 72 -3.09 -0.41 -13.72
CA PRO A 72 -3.81 0.73 -14.30
C PRO A 72 -5.30 0.72 -13.93
N HIS A 73 -5.88 1.90 -13.74
CA HIS A 73 -7.30 2.12 -13.44
C HIS A 73 -7.82 1.51 -12.12
N GLN A 74 -6.95 0.95 -11.28
CA GLN A 74 -7.35 0.43 -9.97
C GLN A 74 -7.82 1.57 -9.06
N LEU A 75 -9.07 1.49 -8.57
CA LEU A 75 -9.56 2.40 -7.54
C LEU A 75 -8.81 2.13 -6.24
N HIS A 76 -8.19 3.15 -5.67
CA HIS A 76 -7.39 3.02 -4.46
C HIS A 76 -7.33 4.32 -3.66
N SER A 77 -6.94 4.19 -2.39
CA SER A 77 -6.60 5.30 -1.50
C SER A 77 -5.32 4.97 -0.74
N GLY A 78 -4.57 5.99 -0.35
CA GLY A 78 -3.36 5.86 0.44
C GLY A 78 -3.44 6.70 1.71
N ARG A 79 -2.81 6.24 2.80
CA ARG A 79 -2.69 6.99 4.06
C ARG A 79 -1.34 6.74 4.69
N SER A 80 -0.58 7.81 4.93
CA SER A 80 0.63 7.73 5.73
C SER A 80 0.31 7.81 7.23
N HIS A 81 1.12 7.18 8.07
CA HIS A 81 0.95 7.18 9.53
C HIS A 81 2.18 7.85 10.14
N GLY A 82 2.00 9.08 10.64
CA GLY A 82 3.09 9.92 11.16
C GLY A 82 4.04 10.41 10.06
N PRO A 83 5.27 10.85 10.45
CA PRO A 83 6.28 11.29 9.49
C PRO A 83 6.61 10.19 8.48
N PHE A 84 6.54 10.54 7.21
CA PHE A 84 6.64 9.58 6.11
C PHE A 84 7.59 10.07 5.02
N HIS A 85 8.50 9.20 4.62
CA HIS A 85 9.34 9.38 3.44
C HIS A 85 9.08 8.21 2.49
N GLY A 86 8.45 8.48 1.37
CA GLY A 86 8.01 7.48 0.43
C GLY A 86 8.45 7.75 -1.00
N TRP A 87 8.21 6.76 -1.84
CA TRP A 87 8.46 6.84 -3.27
C TRP A 87 7.32 6.20 -4.05
N SER A 88 7.11 6.68 -5.27
CA SER A 88 6.16 6.12 -6.23
C SER A 88 6.80 5.95 -7.58
N VAL A 89 6.43 4.89 -8.27
CA VAL A 89 6.73 4.66 -9.68
C VAL A 89 5.42 4.51 -10.42
N TYR A 90 5.22 5.33 -11.42
CA TYR A 90 4.05 5.26 -12.30
C TYR A 90 4.49 4.70 -13.64
N VAL A 91 3.89 3.60 -14.05
CA VAL A 91 4.20 2.85 -15.27
C VAL A 91 3.10 3.06 -16.29
N ALA A 92 3.45 3.42 -17.51
CA ALA A 92 2.50 3.59 -18.61
C ALA A 92 1.73 2.28 -18.86
N GLU A 93 0.44 2.35 -19.14
CA GLU A 93 -0.43 1.20 -19.30
C GLU A 93 0.11 0.15 -20.29
N PRO A 94 0.66 0.49 -21.48
CA PRO A 94 1.23 -0.51 -22.38
C PRO A 94 2.40 -1.30 -21.78
N ALA A 95 3.18 -0.70 -20.87
CA ALA A 95 4.29 -1.37 -20.19
C ALA A 95 3.85 -2.23 -19.01
N CYS A 96 2.58 -2.17 -18.62
CA CYS A 96 2.00 -2.99 -17.56
C CYS A 96 1.52 -4.37 -18.03
N ALA A 97 1.56 -4.67 -19.32
CA ALA A 97 1.01 -5.91 -19.88
C ALA A 97 1.59 -7.19 -19.24
N GLU A 98 2.87 -7.18 -18.90
CA GLU A 98 3.57 -8.31 -18.26
C GLU A 98 3.60 -8.24 -16.73
N LEU A 99 3.05 -7.19 -16.14
CA LEU A 99 2.97 -7.00 -14.70
C LEU A 99 1.68 -7.60 -14.13
N SER A 100 1.62 -7.76 -12.80
CA SER A 100 0.41 -8.27 -12.16
C SER A 100 -0.82 -7.45 -12.53
N GLN A 101 -1.89 -8.11 -12.97
CA GLN A 101 -3.18 -7.49 -13.26
C GLN A 101 -4.05 -7.32 -12.00
N ARG A 102 -3.52 -7.67 -10.84
CA ARG A 102 -4.18 -7.51 -9.54
C ARG A 102 -3.27 -6.76 -8.58
N PRO A 103 -3.84 -5.95 -7.67
CA PRO A 103 -3.10 -5.34 -6.58
C PRO A 103 -2.35 -6.40 -5.78
N CYS A 104 -1.09 -6.14 -5.45
CA CYS A 104 -0.29 -7.05 -4.63
C CYS A 104 0.82 -6.29 -3.89
N ALA A 105 1.23 -6.84 -2.76
CA ALA A 105 2.42 -6.38 -2.07
C ALA A 105 3.63 -7.19 -2.54
N ILE A 106 4.76 -6.53 -2.76
CA ILE A 106 6.05 -7.15 -3.08
C ILE A 106 7.08 -6.76 -2.04
N ARG A 107 8.02 -7.65 -1.78
CA ARG A 107 9.17 -7.35 -0.94
C ARG A 107 10.19 -6.54 -1.75
N THR A 108 10.46 -5.30 -1.32
CA THR A 108 11.37 -4.41 -2.03
C THR A 108 12.81 -4.91 -1.93
N SER A 109 13.48 -5.12 -3.06
CA SER A 109 14.92 -5.39 -3.10
C SER A 109 15.73 -4.09 -2.92
N GLY A 110 16.98 -4.21 -2.53
CA GLY A 110 17.91 -3.07 -2.54
C GLY A 110 18.08 -2.50 -3.95
N LEU A 111 18.10 -3.37 -4.98
CA LEU A 111 18.23 -2.96 -6.38
C LEU A 111 17.04 -2.13 -6.83
N LEU A 112 15.81 -2.60 -6.58
CA LEU A 112 14.60 -1.84 -6.91
C LEU A 112 14.60 -0.47 -6.25
N ARG A 113 14.90 -0.41 -4.95
CA ARG A 113 14.91 0.85 -4.20
C ARG A 113 15.90 1.86 -4.80
N GLU A 114 17.16 1.45 -5.02
CA GLU A 114 18.17 2.35 -5.56
C GLU A 114 17.88 2.76 -7.02
N ALA A 115 17.33 1.85 -7.83
CA ALA A 115 16.89 2.16 -9.20
C ALA A 115 15.76 3.20 -9.21
N VAL A 116 14.79 3.08 -8.32
CA VAL A 116 13.69 4.05 -8.18
C VAL A 116 14.21 5.41 -7.72
N LEU A 117 15.10 5.45 -6.71
CA LEU A 117 15.71 6.71 -6.25
C LEU A 117 16.52 7.36 -7.36
N ARG A 118 17.27 6.59 -8.14
CA ARG A 118 17.99 7.08 -9.33
C ARG A 118 17.05 7.66 -10.37
N ALA A 119 15.94 6.97 -10.66
CA ALA A 119 14.94 7.43 -11.64
C ALA A 119 14.22 8.71 -11.16
N ALA A 120 13.91 8.83 -9.88
CA ALA A 120 13.33 10.04 -9.30
C ALA A 120 14.27 11.26 -9.42
N GLY A 121 15.58 11.03 -9.38
CA GLY A 121 16.59 12.07 -9.57
C GLY A 121 16.72 12.61 -11.01
N TRP A 122 16.05 12.01 -12.00
CA TRP A 122 16.07 12.53 -13.39
C TRP A 122 15.22 13.79 -13.59
N GLY A 123 14.56 14.24 -12.52
CA GLY A 123 13.83 15.51 -12.52
C GLY A 123 12.55 15.42 -13.35
N TRP A 124 11.53 14.94 -12.73
CA TRP A 124 10.16 15.32 -13.05
C TRP A 124 9.80 16.68 -12.43
N GLN A 125 10.78 17.36 -11.82
CA GLN A 125 10.65 18.72 -11.33
C GLN A 125 10.76 19.67 -12.52
N GLN A 126 9.64 19.97 -13.17
CA GLN A 126 9.54 21.20 -13.91
C GLN A 126 9.64 22.36 -12.91
N GLY A 127 10.63 23.19 -13.06
CA GLY A 127 10.73 24.47 -12.36
C GLY A 127 11.96 24.69 -11.50
N VAL A 128 12.82 23.70 -11.26
CA VAL A 128 14.17 23.97 -10.76
C VAL A 128 15.12 23.83 -11.94
N PRO A 129 15.70 24.92 -12.47
CA PRO A 129 16.80 24.81 -13.40
C PRO A 129 17.93 24.09 -12.63
N THR A 130 18.20 22.82 -12.98
CA THR A 130 19.51 22.28 -12.66
C THR A 130 20.50 23.21 -13.33
N THR A 131 21.36 23.85 -12.54
CA THR A 131 22.33 24.84 -13.00
C THR A 131 23.41 24.28 -13.93
N GLN A 132 23.20 23.10 -14.47
CA GLN A 132 23.93 22.57 -15.63
C GLN A 132 22.94 21.84 -16.55
N PRO A 133 22.74 22.31 -17.78
CA PRO A 133 22.09 21.52 -18.81
C PRO A 133 23.07 20.41 -19.20
N VAL A 134 22.95 19.25 -18.56
CA VAL A 134 23.46 18.03 -19.17
C VAL A 134 22.54 17.80 -20.35
N GLN A 135 23.00 18.19 -21.55
CA GLN A 135 22.32 17.80 -22.79
C GLN A 135 22.23 16.27 -22.76
N PRO A 136 21.02 15.69 -22.83
CA PRO A 136 20.87 14.25 -22.88
C PRO A 136 21.46 13.79 -24.23
N GLY A 137 22.69 13.30 -24.18
CA GLY A 137 23.28 12.60 -25.30
C GLY A 137 22.69 11.20 -25.44
N PRO A 138 22.82 10.52 -26.57
CA PRO A 138 22.33 9.15 -26.78
C PRO A 138 22.69 8.16 -25.66
N SER A 139 23.84 8.37 -25.01
CA SER A 139 24.30 7.57 -23.88
C SER A 139 23.46 7.77 -22.59
N ALA A 140 22.90 8.98 -22.39
CA ALA A 140 22.06 9.27 -21.23
C ALA A 140 20.67 8.63 -21.36
N ASP A 141 20.08 8.65 -22.54
CA ASP A 141 18.79 8.01 -22.81
C ASP A 141 18.90 6.48 -22.72
N GLN A 142 20.01 5.91 -23.20
CA GLN A 142 20.26 4.49 -23.04
C GLN A 142 20.45 4.08 -21.57
N ALA A 143 21.16 4.87 -20.76
CA ALA A 143 21.32 4.64 -19.35
C ALA A 143 19.96 4.71 -18.60
N ARG A 144 19.10 5.66 -18.96
CA ARG A 144 17.71 5.73 -18.41
C ARG A 144 16.90 4.50 -18.81
N ALA A 145 16.97 4.08 -20.07
CA ALA A 145 16.29 2.88 -20.54
C ALA A 145 16.70 1.62 -19.77
N HIS A 146 18.00 1.45 -19.46
CA HIS A 146 18.46 0.33 -18.64
C HIS A 146 17.89 0.37 -17.22
N VAL A 147 17.89 1.51 -16.56
CA VAL A 147 17.31 1.64 -15.20
C VAL A 147 15.80 1.38 -15.20
N MET A 148 15.08 1.87 -16.23
CA MET A 148 13.64 1.57 -16.39
C MET A 148 13.40 0.06 -16.57
N ALA A 149 14.21 -0.61 -17.40
CA ALA A 149 14.12 -2.05 -17.60
C ALA A 149 14.35 -2.81 -16.29
N VAL A 150 15.35 -2.41 -15.49
CA VAL A 150 15.59 -2.99 -14.17
C VAL A 150 14.39 -2.82 -13.24
N ILE A 151 13.79 -1.63 -13.18
CA ILE A 151 12.61 -1.40 -12.33
C ILE A 151 11.45 -2.31 -12.76
N LEU A 152 11.16 -2.42 -14.06
CA LEU A 152 10.10 -3.27 -14.57
C LEU A 152 10.36 -4.76 -14.31
N ASP A 153 11.60 -5.23 -14.49
CA ASP A 153 12.01 -6.60 -14.18
C ASP A 153 11.87 -6.93 -12.69
N GLU A 154 12.25 -6.01 -11.82
CA GLU A 154 12.09 -6.17 -10.38
C GLU A 154 10.60 -6.26 -10.00
N ILE A 155 9.75 -5.37 -10.53
CA ILE A 155 8.29 -5.43 -10.26
C ILE A 155 7.70 -6.76 -10.71
N ARG A 156 8.15 -7.29 -11.86
CA ARG A 156 7.66 -8.54 -12.44
C ARG A 156 8.11 -9.78 -11.68
N THR A 157 9.34 -9.79 -11.16
CA THR A 157 10.01 -10.99 -10.66
C THR A 157 10.09 -11.08 -9.14
N LEU A 158 9.94 -9.97 -8.41
CA LEU A 158 9.97 -9.98 -6.96
C LEU A 158 8.82 -10.80 -6.37
N PRO A 159 9.08 -11.53 -5.28
CA PRO A 159 8.05 -12.33 -4.63
C PRO A 159 6.86 -11.50 -4.16
N VAL A 160 5.66 -11.97 -4.49
CA VAL A 160 4.42 -11.41 -3.93
C VAL A 160 4.28 -11.89 -2.48
N GLU A 161 4.06 -10.95 -1.59
CA GLU A 161 3.92 -11.20 -0.15
C GLU A 161 2.44 -11.13 0.26
N PRO A 162 1.94 -12.10 1.06
CA PRO A 162 0.55 -12.10 1.50
C PRO A 162 0.30 -11.11 2.65
N LEU A 163 0.72 -9.85 2.48
CA LEU A 163 0.60 -8.80 3.50
C LEU A 163 -0.77 -8.13 3.51
N GLY A 164 -1.60 -8.35 2.50
CA GLY A 164 -2.94 -7.79 2.42
C GLY A 164 -3.90 -8.37 3.47
N LEU A 165 -4.90 -7.59 3.82
CA LEU A 165 -6.08 -8.00 4.55
C LEU A 165 -7.23 -8.08 3.55
N PRO A 166 -7.51 -9.26 2.96
CA PRO A 166 -8.57 -9.39 1.96
C PRO A 166 -9.94 -9.16 2.59
N LEU A 167 -10.81 -8.47 1.87
CA LEU A 167 -12.19 -8.23 2.28
C LEU A 167 -13.10 -9.27 1.64
N PRO A 168 -14.12 -9.76 2.37
CA PRO A 168 -15.11 -10.65 1.78
C PRO A 168 -15.90 -9.97 0.65
N ALA A 169 -16.29 -10.73 -0.36
CA ALA A 169 -17.11 -10.25 -1.48
C ALA A 169 -18.60 -10.11 -1.09
N ASP A 170 -19.10 -10.94 -0.16
CA ASP A 170 -20.49 -10.82 0.33
C ASP A 170 -20.64 -9.48 1.09
N PRO A 171 -21.57 -8.59 0.67
CA PRO A 171 -21.74 -7.28 1.29
C PRO A 171 -22.02 -7.32 2.81
N ARG A 172 -22.66 -8.37 3.30
CA ARG A 172 -22.94 -8.54 4.75
C ARG A 172 -21.66 -8.85 5.51
N LEU A 173 -20.81 -9.73 4.98
CA LEU A 173 -19.52 -10.08 5.56
C LEU A 173 -18.53 -8.92 5.43
N GLN A 174 -18.58 -8.22 4.31
CA GLN A 174 -17.76 -7.02 4.09
C GLN A 174 -18.09 -5.92 5.11
N ARG A 175 -19.37 -5.75 5.47
CA ARG A 175 -19.76 -4.83 6.55
C ARG A 175 -19.13 -5.22 7.89
N ILE A 176 -19.07 -6.52 8.24
CA ILE A 176 -18.36 -7.01 9.43
C ILE A 176 -16.88 -6.66 9.35
N ALA A 177 -16.23 -6.96 8.22
CA ALA A 177 -14.81 -6.69 8.02
C ALA A 177 -14.50 -5.20 8.18
N ARG A 178 -15.28 -4.32 7.55
CA ARG A 178 -15.13 -2.86 7.67
C ARG A 178 -15.35 -2.36 9.10
N ALA A 179 -16.33 -2.90 9.82
CA ALA A 179 -16.57 -2.56 11.21
C ALA A 179 -15.39 -2.97 12.12
N LEU A 180 -14.80 -4.15 11.89
CA LEU A 180 -13.62 -4.63 12.62
C LEU A 180 -12.31 -3.89 12.24
N ILE A 181 -12.21 -3.33 11.04
CA ILE A 181 -11.11 -2.44 10.67
C ILE A 181 -11.25 -1.10 11.39
N ALA A 182 -12.48 -0.57 11.48
CA ALA A 182 -12.76 0.69 12.17
C ALA A 182 -12.59 0.58 13.69
N ASP A 183 -13.03 -0.55 14.27
CA ASP A 183 -12.87 -0.87 15.70
C ASP A 183 -12.34 -2.29 15.89
N PRO A 184 -11.02 -2.50 15.88
CA PRO A 184 -10.40 -3.80 16.07
C PRO A 184 -10.58 -4.36 17.49
N ALA A 185 -10.92 -3.51 18.45
CA ALA A 185 -11.15 -3.90 19.86
C ALA A 185 -12.53 -4.50 20.10
N ASP A 186 -13.48 -4.32 19.18
CA ASP A 186 -14.85 -4.82 19.34
C ASP A 186 -14.86 -6.25 19.89
N ALA A 187 -15.50 -6.44 21.03
CA ALA A 187 -15.44 -7.71 21.79
C ALA A 187 -16.46 -8.75 21.33
N ARG A 188 -17.34 -8.42 20.34
CA ARG A 188 -18.35 -9.37 19.85
C ARG A 188 -17.70 -10.67 19.39
N ASP A 189 -18.30 -11.77 19.78
CA ASP A 189 -17.94 -13.11 19.30
C ASP A 189 -18.51 -13.39 17.90
N LEU A 190 -18.19 -14.57 17.36
CA LEU A 190 -18.63 -14.98 16.03
C LEU A 190 -20.16 -15.00 15.92
N ASP A 191 -20.86 -15.45 16.96
CA ASP A 191 -22.32 -15.57 16.96
C ASP A 191 -23.00 -14.20 17.01
N ALA A 192 -22.45 -13.27 17.77
CA ALA A 192 -22.93 -11.89 17.82
C ALA A 192 -22.72 -11.17 16.48
N TRP A 193 -21.58 -11.38 15.84
CA TRP A 193 -21.33 -10.84 14.51
C TRP A 193 -22.24 -11.46 13.44
N ALA A 194 -22.48 -12.77 13.51
CA ALA A 194 -23.38 -13.46 12.60
C ALA A 194 -24.81 -12.92 12.71
N ARG A 195 -25.30 -12.73 13.95
CA ARG A 195 -26.63 -12.10 14.20
C ARG A 195 -26.68 -10.67 13.65
N TRP A 196 -25.64 -9.87 13.90
CA TRP A 196 -25.57 -8.48 13.42
C TRP A 196 -25.61 -8.38 11.88
N ALA A 197 -25.03 -9.33 11.18
CA ALA A 197 -25.03 -9.38 9.71
C ALA A 197 -26.20 -10.19 9.13
N ALA A 198 -27.13 -10.69 9.94
CA ALA A 198 -28.26 -11.53 9.54
C ALA A 198 -27.83 -12.77 8.75
N VAL A 199 -26.79 -13.46 9.23
CA VAL A 199 -26.34 -14.76 8.70
C VAL A 199 -26.18 -15.77 9.85
N SER A 200 -26.11 -17.07 9.55
CA SER A 200 -25.75 -18.07 10.56
C SER A 200 -24.24 -18.06 10.81
N SER A 201 -23.79 -18.42 12.02
CA SER A 201 -22.37 -18.57 12.38
C SER A 201 -21.64 -19.54 11.48
N ARG A 202 -22.31 -20.63 11.05
CA ARG A 202 -21.80 -21.59 10.07
C ARG A 202 -21.58 -20.94 8.70
N THR A 203 -22.52 -20.11 8.24
CA THR A 203 -22.39 -19.38 6.97
C THR A 203 -21.25 -18.37 7.05
N LEU A 204 -21.19 -17.58 8.12
CA LEU A 204 -20.13 -16.62 8.37
C LEU A 204 -18.76 -17.30 8.31
N SER A 205 -18.53 -18.35 9.13
CA SER A 205 -17.25 -19.06 9.17
C SER A 205 -16.84 -19.62 7.81
N ARG A 206 -17.75 -20.34 7.14
CA ARG A 206 -17.45 -20.98 5.86
C ARG A 206 -17.13 -19.96 4.77
N ARG A 207 -17.98 -18.94 4.61
CA ARG A 207 -17.81 -17.93 3.57
C ARG A 207 -16.60 -17.03 3.83
N PHE A 208 -16.33 -16.70 5.09
CA PHE A 208 -15.15 -15.92 5.43
C PHE A 208 -13.86 -16.61 4.97
N VAL A 209 -13.73 -17.93 5.24
CA VAL A 209 -12.59 -18.71 4.74
C VAL A 209 -12.57 -18.78 3.21
N SER A 210 -13.70 -19.07 2.56
CA SER A 210 -13.73 -19.23 1.10
C SER A 210 -13.45 -17.93 0.34
N GLU A 211 -13.81 -16.78 0.91
CA GLU A 211 -13.70 -15.48 0.25
C GLU A 211 -12.40 -14.73 0.62
N THR A 212 -11.84 -14.97 1.80
CA THR A 212 -10.63 -14.27 2.27
C THR A 212 -9.40 -15.16 2.40
N GLY A 213 -9.57 -16.47 2.41
CA GLY A 213 -8.50 -17.43 2.71
C GLY A 213 -8.18 -17.58 4.20
N PHE A 214 -8.83 -16.81 5.09
CA PHE A 214 -8.58 -16.81 6.53
C PHE A 214 -9.83 -17.23 7.32
N SER A 215 -9.62 -17.96 8.45
CA SER A 215 -10.70 -18.06 9.43
C SER A 215 -11.03 -16.67 9.98
N PHE A 216 -12.26 -16.49 10.45
CA PHE A 216 -12.71 -15.21 11.03
C PHE A 216 -11.77 -14.74 12.17
N THR A 217 -11.33 -15.67 13.03
CA THR A 217 -10.40 -15.36 14.11
C THR A 217 -9.01 -14.95 13.59
N ALA A 218 -8.46 -15.68 12.63
CA ALA A 218 -7.16 -15.36 12.05
C ALA A 218 -7.21 -14.01 11.31
N TRP A 219 -8.27 -13.75 10.57
CA TRP A 219 -8.49 -12.48 9.89
C TRP A 219 -8.55 -11.31 10.89
N ARG A 220 -9.30 -11.47 11.97
CA ARG A 220 -9.41 -10.46 13.03
C ARG A 220 -8.08 -10.19 13.74
N GLN A 221 -7.29 -11.24 14.01
CA GLN A 221 -5.95 -11.07 14.56
C GLN A 221 -5.04 -10.28 13.61
N ARG A 222 -5.14 -10.57 12.31
CA ARG A 222 -4.40 -9.83 11.28
C ARG A 222 -4.81 -8.37 11.20
N ALA A 223 -6.10 -8.07 11.27
CA ALA A 223 -6.59 -6.68 11.32
C ALA A 223 -6.03 -5.91 12.53
N ARG A 224 -6.01 -6.56 13.72
CA ARG A 224 -5.38 -5.99 14.91
C ARG A 224 -3.88 -5.75 14.75
N LEU A 225 -3.17 -6.71 14.14
CA LEU A 225 -1.74 -6.55 13.85
C LEU A 225 -1.49 -5.35 12.94
N MET A 226 -2.24 -5.22 11.85
CA MET A 226 -2.10 -4.09 10.92
C MET A 226 -2.36 -2.76 11.63
N ARG A 227 -3.44 -2.68 12.40
CA ARG A 227 -3.75 -1.47 13.20
C ARG A 227 -2.66 -1.13 14.20
N SER A 228 -2.06 -2.15 14.83
CA SER A 228 -0.94 -1.94 15.76
C SER A 228 0.30 -1.34 15.10
N LEU A 229 0.60 -1.76 13.86
CA LEU A 229 1.71 -1.17 13.08
C LEU A 229 1.44 0.30 12.76
N GLU A 230 0.20 0.65 12.40
CA GLU A 230 -0.21 2.04 12.17
C GLU A 230 -0.02 2.91 13.43
N MET A 231 -0.49 2.41 14.58
CA MET A 231 -0.37 3.11 15.85
C MET A 231 1.09 3.25 16.31
N LEU A 232 1.92 2.22 16.10
CA LEU A 232 3.36 2.28 16.35
C LEU A 232 4.05 3.34 15.48
N ALA A 233 3.71 3.38 14.21
CA ALA A 233 4.25 4.37 13.27
C ALA A 233 3.84 5.80 13.64
N ALA A 234 2.63 5.97 14.19
CA ALA A 234 2.15 7.23 14.75
C ALA A 234 2.76 7.58 16.12
N GLY A 235 3.64 6.72 16.68
CA GLY A 235 4.33 6.97 17.94
C GLY A 235 3.53 6.61 19.19
N ALA A 236 2.44 5.86 19.08
CA ALA A 236 1.64 5.47 20.23
C ALA A 236 2.42 4.51 21.17
N PRO A 237 2.33 4.67 22.49
CA PRO A 237 2.94 3.75 23.45
C PRO A 237 2.37 2.33 23.35
N VAL A 238 3.23 1.30 23.45
CA VAL A 238 2.84 -0.11 23.32
C VAL A 238 1.73 -0.50 24.30
N THR A 239 1.74 0.06 25.50
CA THR A 239 0.71 -0.17 26.52
C THR A 239 -0.66 0.32 26.07
N ASN A 240 -0.71 1.53 25.47
CA ASN A 240 -1.95 2.10 24.95
C ASN A 240 -2.45 1.28 23.75
N ILE A 241 -1.56 0.92 22.83
CA ILE A 241 -1.89 0.08 21.68
C ILE A 241 -2.53 -1.23 22.12
N ALA A 242 -1.96 -1.90 23.14
CA ALA A 242 -2.53 -3.14 23.67
C ALA A 242 -3.97 -2.97 24.15
N LEU A 243 -4.23 -1.93 24.95
CA LEU A 243 -5.56 -1.63 25.48
C LEU A 243 -6.54 -1.24 24.36
N ASP A 244 -6.13 -0.35 23.45
CA ASP A 244 -6.95 0.12 22.32
C ASP A 244 -7.29 -0.99 21.32
N LEU A 245 -6.51 -2.07 21.29
CA LEU A 245 -6.78 -3.26 20.48
C LEU A 245 -7.52 -4.37 21.26
N GLY A 246 -7.95 -4.10 22.51
CA GLY A 246 -8.72 -5.01 23.32
C GLY A 246 -7.91 -6.14 23.97
N TYR A 247 -6.60 -5.94 24.20
CA TYR A 247 -5.77 -6.86 24.98
C TYR A 247 -5.76 -6.45 26.45
N ALA A 248 -5.87 -7.42 27.34
CA ALA A 248 -5.85 -7.16 28.79
C ALA A 248 -4.48 -6.63 29.28
N THR A 249 -3.39 -6.98 28.61
CA THR A 249 -2.02 -6.59 28.97
C THR A 249 -1.14 -6.37 27.74
N ALA A 250 -0.08 -5.54 27.88
CA ALA A 250 0.94 -5.40 26.87
C ALA A 250 1.67 -6.73 26.56
N SER A 251 1.83 -7.62 27.55
CA SER A 251 2.45 -8.92 27.37
C SER A 251 1.62 -9.84 26.46
N ALA A 252 0.29 -9.82 26.60
CA ALA A 252 -0.62 -10.57 25.73
C ALA A 252 -0.55 -10.05 24.28
N PHE A 253 -0.45 -8.74 24.10
CA PHE A 253 -0.25 -8.11 22.80
C PHE A 253 1.11 -8.47 22.18
N ILE A 254 2.22 -8.36 22.93
CA ILE A 254 3.57 -8.70 22.45
C ILE A 254 3.65 -10.16 22.01
N GLY A 255 2.93 -11.06 22.67
CA GLY A 255 2.83 -12.47 22.28
C GLY A 255 2.29 -12.70 20.86
N LEU A 256 1.54 -11.75 20.28
CA LEU A 256 1.05 -11.80 18.91
C LEU A 256 2.19 -11.64 17.88
N PHE A 257 3.18 -10.78 18.17
CA PHE A 257 4.32 -10.52 17.27
C PHE A 257 5.38 -11.64 17.26
N ARG A 258 5.31 -12.56 18.20
CA ARG A 258 6.27 -13.68 18.32
C ARG A 258 5.81 -14.96 17.62
N ARG A 259 4.62 -14.96 17.05
CA ARG A 259 4.03 -16.09 16.32
C ARG A 259 4.06 -15.84 14.81
#